data_96b564d039f8e253f11a7bd144af7a25
#
_entry.id   96b564d039f8e253f11a7bd144af7a25
#
_cell.length_a   1.000
_cell.length_b   1.000
_cell.length_c   1.000
_cell.angle_alpha   90.00
_cell.angle_beta   90.00
_cell.angle_gamma   90.00
#
_symmetry.space_group_name_H-M   'P 1'
#
loop_
_entity.id
_entity.type
_entity.pdbx_description
1 polymer ?
#
loop_
_entity_poly.entity_id
_entity_poly.type
_entity_poly.pdbx_seq_one_letter_code
_entity_poly.pdbx_strand_id
1 'polypeptide(L)' 'MSNWQTLDQSFETLSQAEALEIVQQEATALGLPMLETLMYMQDNYEELDSVQKNAFRTAFRGFQRLLAPA' A
#
# COMPACT_ATOMS: atom_id res chain seq x y z
N MET A 1 5.26 18.14 18.38
CA MET A 1 4.93 17.93 18.15
C MET A 1 4.88 17.01 17.60
N SER A 2 5.00 16.66 17.22
CA SER A 2 4.57 15.79 16.78
C SER A 2 5.40 14.72 16.34
N ASN A 3 5.79 13.84 17.22
CA ASN A 3 6.52 12.65 16.87
C ASN A 3 5.73 11.76 15.94
N TRP A 4 4.44 11.77 16.10
CA TRP A 4 3.64 10.93 15.23
C TRP A 4 3.68 11.44 13.79
N GLN A 5 3.85 12.73 13.60
CA GLN A 5 4.01 13.25 12.25
C GLN A 5 5.31 12.77 11.64
N THR A 6 6.36 12.76 12.43
CA THR A 6 7.63 12.27 11.97
C THR A 6 7.56 10.80 11.59
N LEU A 7 6.88 10.02 12.45
CA LEU A 7 6.71 8.61 12.16
C LEU A 7 5.89 8.40 10.89
N ASP A 8 4.85 9.22 10.74
CA ASP A 8 4.02 9.12 9.56
C ASP A 8 4.83 9.41 8.30
N GLN A 9 5.69 10.41 8.36
CA GLN A 9 6.54 10.71 7.24
C GLN A 9 7.52 9.58 6.96
N SER A 10 8.04 8.98 8.01
CA SER A 10 8.94 7.85 7.83
C SER A 10 8.25 6.71 7.10
N PHE A 11 7.03 6.42 7.50
CA PHE A 11 6.29 5.36 6.84
C PHE A 11 5.97 5.72 5.41
N GLU A 12 5.82 7.00 5.13
CA GLU A 12 5.46 7.40 3.78
C GLU A 12 6.65 7.51 2.86
N THR A 13 7.81 7.08 3.31
CA THR A 13 8.97 7.08 2.45
C THR A 13 9.13 5.78 1.67
N LEU A 14 8.20 4.87 1.79
CA LEU A 14 8.28 3.66 0.97
C LEU A 14 8.23 4.03 -0.50
N SER A 15 9.16 3.46 -1.25
CA SER A 15 9.15 3.65 -2.69
C SER A 15 8.05 2.81 -3.32
N GLN A 16 7.72 3.14 -4.56
CA GLN A 16 6.72 2.36 -5.28
C GLN A 16 7.15 0.90 -5.36
N ALA A 17 8.44 0.66 -5.62
CA ALA A 17 8.94 -0.70 -5.74
C ALA A 17 8.79 -1.46 -4.42
N GLU A 18 9.12 -0.80 -3.31
CA GLU A 18 8.99 -1.44 -2.01
C GLU A 18 7.53 -1.73 -1.67
N ALA A 19 6.66 -0.77 -1.98
CA ALA A 19 5.24 -0.94 -1.72
C ALA A 19 4.68 -2.10 -2.53
N LEU A 20 5.05 -2.18 -3.80
CA LEU A 20 4.58 -3.27 -4.64
C LEU A 20 5.09 -4.61 -4.17
N GLU A 21 6.30 -4.65 -3.65
CA GLU A 21 6.84 -5.90 -3.13
C GLU A 21 6.03 -6.39 -1.93
N ILE A 22 5.66 -5.47 -1.05
CA ILE A 22 4.86 -5.83 0.11
C ILE A 22 3.47 -6.31 -0.32
N VAL A 23 2.87 -5.62 -1.27
CA VAL A 23 1.56 -6.04 -1.79
C VAL A 23 1.69 -7.40 -2.48
N GLN A 24 2.80 -7.63 -3.19
CA GLN A 24 3.02 -8.91 -3.85
C GLN A 24 3.12 -10.04 -2.84
N GLN A 25 3.77 -9.79 -1.70
CA GLN A 25 3.85 -10.81 -0.66
C GLN A 25 2.46 -11.14 -0.13
N GLU A 26 1.63 -10.12 0.02
CA GLU A 26 0.26 -10.34 0.48
C GLU A 26 -0.52 -11.11 -0.57
N ALA A 27 -0.32 -10.78 -1.83
CA ALA A 27 -1.00 -11.47 -2.92
C ALA A 27 -0.63 -12.95 -2.93
N THR A 28 0.64 -13.26 -2.71
CA THR A 28 1.09 -14.63 -2.65
C THR A 28 0.44 -15.37 -1.48
N ALA A 29 0.37 -14.71 -0.33
CA ALA A 29 -0.23 -15.32 0.85
C ALA A 29 -1.72 -15.58 0.65
N LEU A 30 -2.41 -14.69 -0.05
CA LEU A 30 -3.84 -14.83 -0.29
C LEU A 30 -4.16 -15.68 -1.51
N GLY A 31 -3.18 -15.88 -2.38
CA GLY A 31 -3.43 -16.61 -3.62
C GLY A 31 -4.25 -15.80 -4.61
N LEU A 32 -4.10 -14.48 -4.60
CA LEU A 32 -4.88 -13.59 -5.46
C LEU A 32 -3.99 -12.80 -6.40
N PRO A 33 -4.51 -12.39 -7.55
CA PRO A 33 -3.79 -11.45 -8.40
C PRO A 33 -3.57 -10.12 -7.69
N MET A 34 -2.62 -9.36 -8.18
CA MET A 34 -2.23 -8.11 -7.55
C MET A 34 -3.41 -7.15 -7.40
N LEU A 35 -4.18 -6.97 -8.46
CA LEU A 35 -5.29 -6.02 -8.41
C LEU A 35 -6.35 -6.43 -7.39
N GLU A 36 -6.67 -7.72 -7.36
CA GLU A 36 -7.65 -8.20 -6.41
C GLU A 36 -7.12 -8.10 -4.98
N THR A 37 -5.81 -8.26 -4.82
CA THR A 37 -5.20 -8.08 -3.52
C THR A 37 -5.35 -6.64 -3.03
N LEU A 38 -5.16 -5.68 -3.93
CA LEU A 38 -5.33 -4.28 -3.56
C LEU A 38 -6.77 -4.00 -3.17
N MET A 39 -7.73 -4.60 -3.87
CA MET A 39 -9.13 -4.43 -3.50
C MET A 39 -9.42 -5.05 -2.15
N TYR A 40 -8.83 -6.21 -1.89
CA TYR A 40 -8.99 -6.86 -0.59
C TYR A 40 -8.41 -5.99 0.52
N MET A 41 -7.24 -5.43 0.29
CA MET A 41 -6.60 -4.57 1.28
C MET A 41 -7.42 -3.31 1.52
N GLN A 42 -8.02 -2.77 0.47
CA GLN A 42 -8.88 -1.61 0.63
C GLN A 42 -10.10 -1.93 1.50
N ASP A 43 -10.72 -3.07 1.23
CA ASP A 43 -11.91 -3.46 1.99
C ASP A 43 -11.60 -3.74 3.44
N ASN A 44 -10.37 -4.18 3.73
CA ASN A 44 -9.97 -4.53 5.08
C ASN A 44 -8.90 -3.59 5.61
N TYR A 45 -8.91 -2.36 5.13
CA TYR A 45 -7.85 -1.41 5.43
C TYR A 45 -7.62 -1.22 6.93
N GLU A 46 -8.70 -1.16 7.68
CA GLU A 46 -8.58 -0.89 9.12
C GLU A 46 -7.88 -2.02 9.87
N GLU A 47 -7.84 -3.20 9.27
CA GLU A 47 -7.22 -4.34 9.91
C GLU A 47 -5.78 -4.53 9.50
N LEU A 48 -5.30 -3.73 8.58
CA LEU A 48 -3.90 -3.81 8.14
C LEU A 48 -2.99 -3.19 9.20
N ASP A 49 -1.76 -3.68 9.27
CA ASP A 49 -0.78 -3.04 10.13
C ASP A 49 -0.24 -1.78 9.44
N SER A 50 0.61 -1.05 10.15
CA SER A 50 1.11 0.23 9.66
C SER A 50 1.85 0.10 8.35
N VAL A 51 2.68 -0.93 8.24
CA VAL A 51 3.48 -1.14 7.04
C VAL A 51 2.59 -1.48 5.87
N GLN A 52 1.61 -2.35 6.09
CA GLN A 52 0.69 -2.73 5.03
C GLN A 52 -0.18 -1.57 4.57
N LYS A 53 -0.63 -0.75 5.52
CA LYS A 53 -1.40 0.44 5.14
C LYS A 53 -0.57 1.36 4.27
N ASN A 54 0.68 1.57 4.66
CA ASN A 54 1.57 2.44 3.90
C ASN A 54 1.80 1.87 2.51
N ALA A 55 2.11 0.58 2.44
CA ALA A 55 2.35 -0.07 1.17
C ALA A 55 1.12 0.01 0.27
N PHE A 56 -0.05 -0.21 0.85
CA PHE A 56 -1.28 -0.14 0.07
C PHE A 56 -1.47 1.27 -0.50
N ARG A 57 -1.31 2.30 0.34
CA ARG A 57 -1.52 3.66 -0.13
C ARG A 57 -0.55 4.03 -1.24
N THR A 58 0.72 3.66 -1.06
CA THR A 58 1.73 3.99 -2.04
C THR A 58 1.50 3.25 -3.36
N ALA A 59 1.20 1.97 -3.28
CA ALA A 59 0.95 1.18 -4.48
C ALA A 59 -0.32 1.66 -5.18
N PHE A 60 -1.36 1.91 -4.42
CA PHE A 60 -2.62 2.32 -5.00
C PHE A 60 -2.50 3.68 -5.69
N ARG A 61 -1.74 4.58 -5.10
CA ARG A 61 -1.49 5.88 -5.72
C ARG A 61 -0.78 5.72 -7.05
N GLY A 62 0.17 4.80 -7.11
CA GLY A 62 0.86 4.51 -8.35
C GLY A 62 -0.07 4.00 -9.43
N PHE A 63 -0.96 3.09 -9.06
CA PHE A 63 -1.94 2.57 -10.01
C PHE A 63 -2.89 3.67 -10.47
N GLN A 64 -3.29 4.55 -9.58
CA GLN A 64 -4.16 5.64 -9.95
C GLN A 64 -3.51 6.53 -11.00
N ARG A 65 -2.22 6.76 -10.87
CA ARG A 65 -1.51 7.56 -11.86
C ARG A 65 -1.50 6.91 -13.22
N LEU A 66 -1.36 5.60 -13.24
CA LEU A 66 -1.35 4.88 -14.52
C LEU A 66 -2.72 4.87 -15.17
N LEU A 67 -3.76 4.82 -14.38
CA LEU A 67 -5.12 4.74 -14.90
C LEU A 67 -5.72 6.11 -15.19
N ALA A 68 -5.18 7.15 -14.59
CA ALA A 68 -5.74 8.48 -14.78
C ALA A 68 -5.46 8.97 -16.20
N PRO A 69 -6.44 9.56 -16.85
CA PRO A 69 -6.19 10.15 -18.15
C PRO A 69 -5.22 11.31 -18.02
N ALA A 70 -4.38 11.44 -18.96
CA ALA A 70 -3.36 12.49 -18.94
C ALA A 70 -3.98 13.87 -19.02
#